data_5e5fdf8203456effe6db5e0a482a27c6
#
_entry.id   5e5fdf8203456effe6db5e0a482a27c6
#
_cell.length_a   1.000
_cell.length_b   1.000
_cell.length_c   1.000
_cell.angle_alpha   90.00
_cell.angle_beta   90.00
_cell.angle_gamma   90.00
#
_symmetry.space_group_name_H-M   'P 1'
#
loop_
_entity.id
_entity.type
_entity.pdbx_description
1 polymer ?
#
loop_
_entity_poly.entity_id
_entity_poly.type
_entity_poly.pdbx_seq_one_letter_code
_entity_poly.pdbx_strand_id
1 'polypeptide(L)'
;YDVPAALAEFIPEVYTPTSQEDRYTYAKGSTAGGAIIYNDGAFLYSNHATDPAGGRSVNAFDLVRIHKFGEMDSEDELDVPVTKLPSYAAMSRWAAALPEVKRELVAERGAEADEAFADIVRESELEGTAAAIEDEHWEEKLELHPKTGECEPTVNNALLILLNDPVLKGKFGYNLFSDMPCLLGDVPWRPAGQVKSGGRGMLWVDLDEAGLRWYLQAKWKFRSENDLRNALELAMRANAFHPVRAYLNGLTWDGTPRLDTMLIDYLGAEDSTYTRAATRKWMCGAVKRVMLPGCKFDSAIVLVGKQGVGKSSFASILSKGWFNDSEINMNGKDGYESLHGNWIIELAELASMKRSDVETVKTFLSKCEDTYRPAYGRRAATFKRQCVFFGTTNEEEFLRDRTGNRRYWPITVSGQLDREEFEANVDQIWAEAVAAYRSGESLWLDTDELREAWGQSVAARTVQDELEGMVEEYLDRLLPENWEELTPEARRDFINGDAVTEGIKCTRKR
;
A
#
# COMPACT_ATOMS: atom_id res chain seq x y z
N TYR A 1 -23.07 33.45 -21.48
CA TYR A 1 -22.97 34.90 -21.79
C TYR A 1 -24.12 35.35 -22.66
N ASP A 2 -24.80 36.42 -22.27
CA ASP A 2 -25.68 37.20 -23.12
C ASP A 2 -24.86 38.15 -24.02
N VAL A 3 -25.53 38.87 -24.93
CA VAL A 3 -24.84 39.81 -25.85
C VAL A 3 -24.16 40.97 -25.10
N PRO A 4 -24.80 41.62 -24.06
CA PRO A 4 -24.14 42.67 -23.30
C PRO A 4 -22.85 42.22 -22.61
N ALA A 5 -22.87 41.07 -21.94
CA ALA A 5 -21.70 40.50 -21.30
C ALA A 5 -20.60 40.15 -22.31
N ALA A 6 -20.97 39.53 -23.42
CA ALA A 6 -20.01 39.19 -24.49
C ALA A 6 -19.37 40.41 -25.14
N LEU A 7 -20.12 41.50 -25.31
CA LEU A 7 -19.60 42.77 -25.81
C LEU A 7 -18.57 43.39 -24.80
N ALA A 8 -18.93 43.40 -23.52
CA ALA A 8 -18.10 44.03 -22.51
C ALA A 8 -16.79 43.28 -22.29
N GLU A 9 -16.82 41.95 -22.33
CA GLU A 9 -15.70 41.09 -21.94
C GLU A 9 -14.80 40.69 -23.13
N PHE A 10 -15.39 40.38 -24.28
CA PHE A 10 -14.63 39.74 -25.35
C PHE A 10 -14.31 40.63 -26.54
N ILE A 11 -15.15 41.68 -26.82
CA ILE A 11 -15.01 42.59 -27.95
C ILE A 11 -15.36 44.06 -27.53
N PRO A 12 -14.83 44.59 -26.43
CA PRO A 12 -15.19 45.91 -25.90
C PRO A 12 -14.87 47.08 -26.84
N GLU A 13 -13.91 46.88 -27.74
CA GLU A 13 -13.52 47.88 -28.74
C GLU A 13 -14.42 47.96 -29.98
N VAL A 14 -15.31 46.97 -30.17
CA VAL A 14 -16.13 46.85 -31.38
C VAL A 14 -17.42 47.65 -31.26
N TYR A 15 -18.04 47.64 -30.08
CA TYR A 15 -19.30 48.37 -29.85
C TYR A 15 -19.22 49.18 -28.60
N THR A 16 -19.68 50.44 -28.66
CA THR A 16 -19.79 51.33 -27.49
C THR A 16 -21.25 51.53 -27.10
N PRO A 17 -21.59 51.44 -25.80
CA PRO A 17 -22.95 51.66 -25.33
C PRO A 17 -23.34 53.13 -25.54
N THR A 18 -24.64 53.38 -25.75
CA THR A 18 -25.20 54.73 -25.86
C THR A 18 -25.92 55.10 -24.54
N SER A 19 -26.49 56.32 -24.49
CA SER A 19 -27.32 56.73 -23.37
C SER A 19 -28.72 56.07 -23.35
N GLN A 20 -29.06 55.35 -24.39
CA GLN A 20 -30.27 54.52 -24.44
C GLN A 20 -29.96 53.08 -24.13
N GLU A 21 -30.73 52.49 -23.22
CA GLU A 21 -30.65 51.08 -22.88
C GLU A 21 -30.82 50.20 -24.14
N ASP A 22 -30.11 49.11 -24.29
CA ASP A 22 -30.10 48.19 -25.43
C ASP A 22 -29.60 48.76 -26.77
N ARG A 23 -28.99 49.97 -26.85
CA ARG A 23 -28.42 50.54 -28.05
C ARG A 23 -26.91 50.72 -27.97
N TYR A 24 -26.24 50.27 -29.01
CA TYR A 24 -24.79 50.34 -29.15
C TYR A 24 -24.40 50.98 -30.46
N THR A 25 -23.25 51.64 -30.48
CA THR A 25 -22.65 52.20 -31.67
C THR A 25 -21.52 51.29 -32.15
N TYR A 26 -21.53 50.89 -33.39
CA TYR A 26 -20.41 50.15 -33.97
C TYR A 26 -19.21 51.13 -34.16
N ALA A 27 -18.04 50.79 -33.64
CA ALA A 27 -16.91 51.69 -33.59
C ALA A 27 -16.41 52.19 -34.94
N LYS A 28 -16.57 51.41 -36.02
CA LYS A 28 -16.25 51.80 -37.40
C LYS A 28 -17.48 52.23 -38.18
N GLY A 29 -18.64 52.44 -37.57
CA GLY A 29 -19.87 52.87 -38.19
C GLY A 29 -19.99 54.41 -38.29
N SER A 30 -20.77 54.89 -39.20
CA SER A 30 -21.01 56.33 -39.44
C SER A 30 -22.17 56.91 -38.64
N THR A 31 -22.97 56.11 -37.96
CA THR A 31 -24.17 56.52 -37.20
C THR A 31 -24.13 56.02 -35.78
N ALA A 32 -24.60 56.85 -34.82
CA ALA A 32 -24.68 56.45 -33.41
C ALA A 32 -25.92 55.59 -33.14
N GLY A 33 -25.81 54.56 -32.28
CA GLY A 33 -26.92 53.74 -31.79
C GLY A 33 -27.57 52.84 -32.81
N GLY A 34 -26.86 52.49 -33.88
CA GLY A 34 -27.37 51.63 -34.99
C GLY A 34 -27.39 50.15 -34.69
N ALA A 35 -26.74 49.68 -33.61
CA ALA A 35 -26.84 48.29 -33.17
C ALA A 35 -27.80 48.22 -31.98
N ILE A 36 -28.78 47.26 -32.04
CA ILE A 36 -29.87 47.14 -31.07
C ILE A 36 -29.88 45.71 -30.53
N ILE A 37 -30.00 45.58 -29.22
CA ILE A 37 -30.14 44.31 -28.50
C ILE A 37 -31.62 43.99 -28.30
N TYR A 38 -31.99 42.74 -28.46
CA TYR A 38 -33.36 42.22 -28.35
C TYR A 38 -33.43 40.99 -27.44
N ASN A 39 -34.65 40.65 -27.04
CA ASN A 39 -34.97 39.48 -26.26
C ASN A 39 -34.09 39.34 -25.03
N ASP A 40 -34.15 40.36 -24.16
CA ASP A 40 -33.41 40.39 -22.88
C ASP A 40 -31.91 40.03 -23.00
N GLY A 41 -31.27 40.54 -24.04
CA GLY A 41 -29.83 40.32 -24.24
C GLY A 41 -29.46 39.12 -25.15
N ALA A 42 -30.43 38.37 -25.66
CA ALA A 42 -30.13 37.16 -26.45
C ALA A 42 -29.59 37.42 -27.87
N PHE A 43 -29.99 38.52 -28.51
CA PHE A 43 -29.61 38.81 -29.89
C PHE A 43 -29.24 40.27 -30.09
N LEU A 44 -28.33 40.55 -31.02
CA LEU A 44 -28.00 41.88 -31.54
C LEU A 44 -28.34 41.95 -33.02
N TYR A 45 -28.92 43.06 -33.43
CA TYR A 45 -29.09 43.44 -34.82
C TYR A 45 -28.39 44.76 -35.10
N SER A 46 -27.47 44.79 -36.05
CA SER A 46 -26.73 46.00 -36.47
C SER A 46 -27.23 46.53 -37.82
N ASN A 47 -27.63 47.79 -37.86
CA ASN A 47 -28.00 48.49 -39.06
C ASN A 47 -26.81 49.15 -39.80
N HIS A 48 -25.61 48.90 -39.36
CA HIS A 48 -24.39 49.48 -39.98
C HIS A 48 -23.96 48.62 -41.17
N ALA A 49 -23.90 49.23 -42.34
CA ALA A 49 -23.53 48.53 -43.58
C ALA A 49 -22.05 48.06 -43.61
N THR A 50 -21.18 48.67 -42.79
CA THR A 50 -19.77 48.29 -42.67
C THR A 50 -19.50 47.32 -41.55
N ASP A 51 -20.53 46.94 -40.78
CA ASP A 51 -20.42 45.96 -39.71
C ASP A 51 -20.47 44.55 -40.26
N PRO A 52 -19.43 43.71 -40.05
CA PRO A 52 -19.49 42.29 -40.50
C PRO A 52 -20.68 41.51 -39.98
N ALA A 53 -21.24 41.91 -38.82
CA ALA A 53 -22.46 41.33 -38.25
C ALA A 53 -23.75 42.04 -38.73
N GLY A 54 -23.65 43.07 -39.58
CA GLY A 54 -24.78 43.91 -40.03
C GLY A 54 -25.81 43.19 -40.87
N GLY A 55 -27.06 43.66 -40.80
CA GLY A 55 -28.17 43.17 -41.61
C GLY A 55 -28.76 41.82 -41.20
N ARG A 56 -28.33 41.24 -40.07
CA ARG A 56 -28.83 39.96 -39.52
C ARG A 56 -28.87 40.01 -37.99
N SER A 57 -29.71 39.16 -37.43
CA SER A 57 -29.78 38.96 -35.99
C SER A 57 -28.74 37.91 -35.57
N VAL A 58 -27.85 38.23 -34.64
CA VAL A 58 -26.77 37.36 -34.18
C VAL A 58 -26.81 37.22 -32.66
N ASN A 59 -26.57 36.00 -32.18
CA ASN A 59 -26.39 35.74 -30.74
C ASN A 59 -24.98 36.08 -30.27
N ALA A 60 -24.73 36.01 -28.99
CA ALA A 60 -23.42 36.33 -28.41
C ALA A 60 -22.26 35.52 -29.02
N PHE A 61 -22.47 34.20 -29.23
CA PHE A 61 -21.47 33.32 -29.86
C PHE A 61 -21.10 33.76 -31.28
N ASP A 62 -22.12 33.95 -32.12
CA ASP A 62 -21.88 34.35 -33.52
C ASP A 62 -21.35 35.79 -33.61
N LEU A 63 -21.75 36.67 -32.71
CA LEU A 63 -21.24 38.03 -32.67
C LEU A 63 -19.73 38.05 -32.40
N VAL A 64 -19.28 37.35 -31.36
CA VAL A 64 -17.86 37.23 -31.05
C VAL A 64 -17.10 36.48 -32.16
N ARG A 65 -17.69 35.40 -32.70
CA ARG A 65 -17.10 34.65 -33.82
C ARG A 65 -16.81 35.55 -35.03
N ILE A 66 -17.78 36.33 -35.44
CA ILE A 66 -17.68 37.20 -36.62
C ILE A 66 -16.56 38.25 -36.44
N HIS A 67 -16.51 38.90 -35.30
CA HIS A 67 -15.54 39.97 -35.04
C HIS A 67 -14.14 39.49 -34.67
N LYS A 68 -14.02 38.35 -34.06
CA LYS A 68 -12.72 37.83 -33.59
C LYS A 68 -12.07 36.84 -34.54
N PHE A 69 -12.88 36.07 -35.28
CA PHE A 69 -12.40 34.98 -36.11
C PHE A 69 -12.93 35.04 -37.57
N GLY A 70 -13.78 36.02 -37.89
CA GLY A 70 -14.43 36.12 -39.22
C GLY A 70 -13.45 36.25 -40.37
N GLU A 71 -12.27 36.82 -40.15
CA GLU A 71 -11.21 36.93 -41.18
C GLU A 71 -10.66 35.56 -41.62
N MET A 72 -10.97 34.47 -40.90
CA MET A 72 -10.58 33.11 -41.28
C MET A 72 -11.47 32.49 -42.36
N ASP A 73 -12.65 33.07 -42.60
CA ASP A 73 -13.60 32.58 -43.60
C ASP A 73 -13.32 33.24 -44.95
N SER A 74 -13.30 32.48 -46.03
CA SER A 74 -13.08 32.98 -47.39
C SER A 74 -14.41 33.40 -48.06
N GLU A 75 -14.35 34.32 -49.05
CA GLU A 75 -15.54 34.77 -49.81
C GLU A 75 -16.22 33.62 -50.58
N ASP A 76 -15.48 32.57 -50.91
CA ASP A 76 -15.99 31.37 -51.59
C ASP A 76 -16.84 30.46 -50.68
N GLU A 77 -16.92 30.73 -49.39
CA GLU A 77 -17.63 29.92 -48.38
C GLU A 77 -19.04 30.47 -48.02
N LEU A 78 -19.56 31.45 -48.78
CA LEU A 78 -20.85 32.08 -48.49
C LEU A 78 -22.06 31.12 -48.49
N ASP A 79 -21.98 30.00 -49.19
CA ASP A 79 -23.02 28.97 -49.23
C ASP A 79 -22.77 27.78 -48.28
N VAL A 80 -21.73 27.82 -47.48
CA VAL A 80 -21.39 26.76 -46.53
C VAL A 80 -22.14 26.98 -45.20
N PRO A 81 -22.72 25.93 -44.58
CA PRO A 81 -23.33 26.06 -43.25
C PRO A 81 -22.35 26.64 -42.24
N VAL A 82 -22.80 27.58 -41.40
CA VAL A 82 -21.97 28.28 -40.42
C VAL A 82 -21.13 27.30 -39.55
N THR A 83 -21.70 26.18 -39.22
CA THR A 83 -21.01 25.13 -38.40
C THR A 83 -19.82 24.46 -39.09
N LYS A 84 -19.64 24.68 -40.41
CA LYS A 84 -18.52 24.17 -41.22
C LYS A 84 -17.45 25.23 -41.52
N LEU A 85 -17.67 26.48 -41.12
CA LEU A 85 -16.72 27.57 -41.33
C LEU A 85 -15.48 27.43 -40.44
N PRO A 86 -14.29 27.82 -40.92
CA PRO A 86 -13.08 27.88 -40.12
C PRO A 86 -13.24 28.74 -38.87
N SER A 87 -13.91 29.90 -38.97
CA SER A 87 -14.23 30.78 -37.85
C SER A 87 -15.06 30.09 -36.78
N TYR A 88 -16.00 29.21 -37.14
CA TYR A 88 -16.83 28.48 -36.21
C TYR A 88 -15.98 27.47 -35.37
N ALA A 89 -15.08 26.74 -36.04
CA ALA A 89 -14.19 25.81 -35.38
C ALA A 89 -13.19 26.54 -34.45
N ALA A 90 -12.73 27.73 -34.84
CA ALA A 90 -11.86 28.58 -34.01
C ALA A 90 -12.60 29.12 -32.79
N MET A 91 -13.81 29.65 -32.96
CA MET A 91 -14.67 30.17 -31.90
C MET A 91 -15.06 29.06 -30.92
N SER A 92 -15.47 27.89 -31.41
CA SER A 92 -15.82 26.75 -30.52
C SER A 92 -14.68 26.33 -29.63
N ARG A 93 -13.44 26.26 -30.18
CA ARG A 93 -12.23 25.95 -29.37
C ARG A 93 -11.94 27.01 -28.32
N TRP A 94 -12.08 28.29 -28.74
CA TRP A 94 -11.83 29.40 -27.83
C TRP A 94 -12.88 29.47 -26.71
N ALA A 95 -14.16 29.34 -27.03
CA ALA A 95 -15.25 29.34 -26.04
C ALA A 95 -15.13 28.17 -25.06
N ALA A 96 -14.84 26.96 -25.55
CA ALA A 96 -14.63 25.79 -24.68
C ALA A 96 -13.40 25.91 -23.74
N ALA A 97 -12.51 26.85 -23.98
CA ALA A 97 -11.37 27.13 -23.09
C ALA A 97 -11.71 28.13 -21.97
N LEU A 98 -12.86 28.81 -22.05
CA LEU A 98 -13.30 29.76 -21.00
C LEU A 98 -13.69 29.00 -19.70
N PRO A 99 -13.23 29.45 -18.52
CA PRO A 99 -13.49 28.76 -17.25
C PRO A 99 -14.98 28.59 -16.95
N GLU A 100 -15.80 29.61 -17.15
CA GLU A 100 -17.24 29.57 -16.91
C GLU A 100 -17.94 28.57 -17.82
N VAL A 101 -17.59 28.57 -19.11
CA VAL A 101 -18.16 27.63 -20.10
C VAL A 101 -17.79 26.19 -19.76
N LYS A 102 -16.57 25.97 -19.31
CA LYS A 102 -16.14 24.63 -18.83
C LYS A 102 -17.00 24.17 -17.68
N ARG A 103 -17.16 25.00 -16.64
CA ARG A 103 -17.97 24.66 -15.46
C ARG A 103 -19.41 24.33 -15.82
N GLU A 104 -20.03 25.14 -16.69
CA GLU A 104 -21.41 24.92 -17.13
C GLU A 104 -21.56 23.62 -17.94
N LEU A 105 -20.67 23.34 -18.88
CA LEU A 105 -20.66 22.12 -19.66
C LEU A 105 -20.47 20.86 -18.79
N VAL A 106 -19.62 20.93 -17.78
CA VAL A 106 -19.39 19.84 -16.84
C VAL A 106 -20.62 19.63 -15.94
N ALA A 107 -21.20 20.70 -15.39
CA ALA A 107 -22.38 20.64 -14.53
C ALA A 107 -23.61 20.09 -15.28
N GLU A 108 -23.89 20.57 -16.50
CA GLU A 108 -25.03 20.11 -17.31
C GLU A 108 -24.95 18.61 -17.61
N ARG A 109 -23.75 18.09 -17.86
CA ARG A 109 -23.54 16.67 -18.16
C ARG A 109 -23.47 15.78 -16.95
N GLY A 110 -23.07 16.34 -15.80
CA GLY A 110 -23.06 15.63 -14.53
C GLY A 110 -24.44 15.35 -13.98
N ALA A 111 -25.41 16.22 -14.25
CA ALA A 111 -26.73 16.22 -13.62
C ALA A 111 -27.49 14.89 -13.72
N GLU A 112 -27.50 14.24 -14.87
CA GLU A 112 -28.16 12.92 -15.05
C GLU A 112 -27.48 11.80 -14.24
N ALA A 113 -26.13 11.86 -14.13
CA ALA A 113 -25.38 10.88 -13.36
C ALA A 113 -25.44 11.17 -11.86
N ASP A 114 -25.46 12.45 -11.46
CA ASP A 114 -25.55 12.88 -10.07
C ASP A 114 -26.89 12.46 -9.45
N GLU A 115 -27.99 12.43 -10.23
CA GLU A 115 -29.27 11.88 -9.76
C GLU A 115 -29.18 10.37 -9.46
N ALA A 116 -28.45 9.62 -10.29
CA ALA A 116 -28.25 8.18 -10.10
C ALA A 116 -27.35 7.85 -8.90
N PHE A 117 -26.49 8.78 -8.47
CA PHE A 117 -25.54 8.61 -7.37
C PHE A 117 -25.88 9.48 -6.14
N ALA A 118 -27.02 10.15 -6.12
CA ALA A 118 -27.40 11.15 -5.10
C ALA A 118 -27.35 10.61 -3.66
N ASP A 119 -27.75 9.35 -3.44
CA ASP A 119 -27.76 8.75 -2.11
C ASP A 119 -26.33 8.54 -1.56
N ILE A 120 -25.38 8.23 -2.43
CA ILE A 120 -23.97 7.97 -2.07
C ILE A 120 -23.22 9.29 -1.84
N VAL A 121 -23.50 10.31 -2.61
CA VAL A 121 -22.93 11.65 -2.42
C VAL A 121 -23.30 12.20 -1.05
N ARG A 122 -24.55 12.05 -0.62
CA ARG A 122 -25.02 12.49 0.72
C ARG A 122 -24.30 11.77 1.87
N GLU A 123 -24.00 10.47 1.73
CA GLU A 123 -23.26 9.72 2.76
C GLU A 123 -21.77 10.12 2.79
N SER A 124 -21.16 10.42 1.64
CA SER A 124 -19.74 10.79 1.56
C SER A 124 -19.45 12.19 2.13
N GLU A 125 -20.39 13.12 2.08
CA GLU A 125 -20.27 14.47 2.67
C GLU A 125 -20.28 14.45 4.20
N LEU A 126 -20.83 13.39 4.82
CA LEU A 126 -20.89 13.22 6.28
C LEU A 126 -19.61 12.61 6.87
N GLU A 127 -18.78 11.94 6.06
CA GLU A 127 -17.51 11.37 6.47
C GLU A 127 -16.34 12.30 6.09
N GLY A 128 -16.08 13.31 6.91
CA GLY A 128 -14.94 14.22 6.74
C GLY A 128 -13.60 13.48 6.76
N THR A 129 -13.04 13.17 5.61
CA THR A 129 -11.69 12.62 5.44
C THR A 129 -10.70 13.73 5.09
N ALA A 130 -9.54 13.62 5.72
CA ALA A 130 -8.35 14.48 5.75
C ALA A 130 -8.17 15.47 4.60
N ALA A 131 -7.83 16.71 4.99
CA ALA A 131 -7.49 17.87 4.19
C ALA A 131 -6.58 17.57 2.97
N ALA A 132 -7.18 17.25 1.83
CA ALA A 132 -6.60 17.60 0.56
C ALA A 132 -6.92 19.08 0.31
N ILE A 133 -5.97 19.85 -0.20
CA ILE A 133 -6.15 21.24 -0.64
C ILE A 133 -7.37 21.23 -1.56
N GLU A 134 -8.47 21.86 -1.13
CA GLU A 134 -9.66 22.01 -1.94
C GLU A 134 -9.34 22.92 -3.12
N ASP A 135 -9.14 22.33 -4.26
CA ASP A 135 -9.06 23.06 -5.52
C ASP A 135 -10.51 23.25 -6.01
N GLU A 136 -11.16 24.30 -5.54
CA GLU A 136 -12.56 24.63 -5.86
C GLU A 136 -12.81 24.81 -7.37
N HIS A 137 -11.75 24.90 -8.18
CA HIS A 137 -11.80 25.17 -9.62
C HIS A 137 -11.11 24.11 -10.46
N TRP A 138 -11.04 22.86 -9.98
CA TRP A 138 -10.35 21.78 -10.70
C TRP A 138 -10.98 21.43 -12.06
N GLU A 139 -12.31 21.61 -12.20
CA GLU A 139 -13.00 21.39 -13.47
C GLU A 139 -12.50 22.32 -14.58
N GLU A 140 -12.05 23.52 -14.25
CA GLU A 140 -11.48 24.47 -15.19
C GLU A 140 -10.17 23.97 -15.82
N LYS A 141 -9.51 23.03 -15.17
CA LYS A 141 -8.27 22.40 -15.66
C LYS A 141 -8.50 21.23 -16.58
N LEU A 142 -9.76 20.77 -16.73
CA LEU A 142 -10.11 19.68 -17.64
C LEU A 142 -9.89 20.10 -19.11
N GLU A 143 -9.32 19.21 -19.88
CA GLU A 143 -9.22 19.30 -21.32
C GLU A 143 -10.53 18.77 -21.93
N LEU A 144 -11.30 19.66 -22.57
CA LEU A 144 -12.58 19.32 -23.20
C LEU A 144 -12.45 19.29 -24.72
N HIS A 145 -13.15 18.34 -25.34
CA HIS A 145 -13.21 18.25 -26.81
C HIS A 145 -13.93 19.48 -27.38
N PRO A 146 -13.29 20.26 -28.30
CA PRO A 146 -13.78 21.59 -28.70
C PRO A 146 -15.18 21.63 -29.35
N LYS A 147 -15.60 20.51 -29.95
CA LYS A 147 -16.90 20.43 -30.63
C LYS A 147 -18.00 19.80 -29.81
N THR A 148 -17.67 18.82 -28.99
CA THR A 148 -18.66 18.08 -28.19
C THR A 148 -18.69 18.51 -26.75
N GLY A 149 -17.65 19.26 -26.28
CA GLY A 149 -17.45 19.61 -24.87
C GLY A 149 -17.27 18.40 -23.95
N GLU A 150 -17.08 17.19 -24.49
CA GLU A 150 -16.81 16.00 -23.69
C GLU A 150 -15.39 16.03 -23.12
N CYS A 151 -15.22 15.41 -21.98
CA CYS A 151 -13.92 15.26 -21.36
C CYS A 151 -13.00 14.45 -22.29
N GLU A 152 -11.84 15.04 -22.66
CA GLU A 152 -10.84 14.32 -23.46
C GLU A 152 -10.28 13.15 -22.64
N PRO A 153 -10.17 11.96 -23.26
CA PRO A 153 -9.72 10.76 -22.55
C PRO A 153 -8.19 10.75 -22.36
N THR A 154 -7.68 11.71 -21.57
CA THR A 154 -6.25 11.84 -21.24
C THR A 154 -5.94 11.36 -19.83
N VAL A 155 -4.69 10.94 -19.56
CA VAL A 155 -4.23 10.58 -18.20
C VAL A 155 -4.42 11.75 -17.24
N ASN A 156 -4.19 12.99 -17.72
CA ASN A 156 -4.32 14.20 -16.89
C ASN A 156 -5.76 14.42 -16.44
N ASN A 157 -6.72 14.35 -17.36
CA ASN A 157 -8.13 14.46 -17.01
C ASN A 157 -8.60 13.35 -16.08
N ALA A 158 -8.23 12.10 -16.36
CA ALA A 158 -8.56 10.98 -15.47
C ALA A 158 -8.00 11.21 -14.06
N LEU A 159 -6.75 11.67 -13.94
CA LEU A 159 -6.12 11.95 -12.65
C LEU A 159 -6.82 13.09 -11.90
N LEU A 160 -7.14 14.19 -12.59
CA LEU A 160 -7.90 15.30 -12.03
C LEU A 160 -9.24 14.84 -11.46
N ILE A 161 -9.99 14.04 -12.22
CA ILE A 161 -11.28 13.46 -11.78
C ILE A 161 -11.08 12.57 -10.56
N LEU A 162 -10.14 11.62 -10.60
CA LEU A 162 -9.90 10.69 -9.48
C LEU A 162 -9.52 11.38 -8.17
N LEU A 163 -8.84 12.53 -8.26
CA LEU A 163 -8.37 13.27 -7.08
C LEU A 163 -9.39 14.29 -6.55
N ASN A 164 -10.36 14.74 -7.38
CA ASN A 164 -11.20 15.89 -7.02
C ASN A 164 -12.70 15.61 -7.10
N ASP A 165 -13.17 14.63 -7.90
CA ASP A 165 -14.60 14.29 -7.97
C ASP A 165 -15.12 13.94 -6.56
N PRO A 166 -16.21 14.57 -6.07
CA PRO A 166 -16.70 14.40 -4.70
C PRO A 166 -16.95 12.94 -4.29
N VAL A 167 -17.34 12.09 -5.25
CA VAL A 167 -17.62 10.67 -5.00
C VAL A 167 -16.34 9.84 -4.92
N LEU A 168 -15.30 10.24 -5.65
CA LEU A 168 -14.05 9.48 -5.80
C LEU A 168 -12.89 10.00 -4.94
N LYS A 169 -12.92 11.28 -4.56
CA LYS A 169 -11.86 11.95 -3.81
C LYS A 169 -11.53 11.20 -2.51
N GLY A 170 -10.26 10.85 -2.35
CA GLY A 170 -9.76 10.17 -1.17
C GLY A 170 -10.17 8.69 -1.02
N LYS A 171 -10.91 8.13 -2.00
CA LYS A 171 -11.37 6.73 -1.92
C LYS A 171 -10.35 5.69 -2.38
N PHE A 172 -9.28 6.11 -3.03
CA PHE A 172 -8.24 5.24 -3.57
C PHE A 172 -6.93 5.43 -2.83
N GLY A 173 -6.25 4.34 -2.50
CA GLY A 173 -4.96 4.38 -1.85
C GLY A 173 -4.05 3.22 -2.21
N TYR A 174 -2.80 3.33 -1.82
CA TYR A 174 -1.81 2.28 -1.99
C TYR A 174 -1.23 1.89 -0.63
N ASN A 175 -1.46 0.65 -0.24
CA ASN A 175 -0.95 0.12 1.01
C ASN A 175 0.51 -0.32 0.83
N LEU A 176 1.45 0.47 1.37
CA LEU A 176 2.90 0.23 1.29
C LEU A 176 3.36 -1.02 2.06
N PHE A 177 2.53 -1.54 2.96
CA PHE A 177 2.87 -2.73 3.74
C PHE A 177 2.54 -4.01 2.99
N SER A 178 1.39 -4.08 2.33
CA SER A 178 1.02 -5.20 1.47
C SER A 178 1.50 -5.05 0.03
N ASP A 179 1.97 -3.86 -0.35
CA ASP A 179 2.31 -3.47 -1.73
C ASP A 179 1.15 -3.66 -2.70
N MET A 180 -0.06 -3.28 -2.26
CA MET A 180 -1.31 -3.51 -2.99
C MET A 180 -2.16 -2.24 -3.05
N PRO A 181 -2.85 -2.02 -4.19
CA PRO A 181 -3.88 -0.99 -4.29
C PRO A 181 -5.08 -1.33 -3.40
N CYS A 182 -5.76 -0.32 -2.88
CA CYS A 182 -6.91 -0.52 -1.99
C CYS A 182 -7.91 0.64 -2.06
N LEU A 183 -9.14 0.34 -1.63
CA LEU A 183 -10.16 1.31 -1.31
C LEU A 183 -10.02 1.80 0.13
N LEU A 184 -10.19 3.10 0.34
CA LEU A 184 -10.11 3.77 1.64
C LEU A 184 -11.47 4.26 2.16
N GLY A 185 -12.52 4.22 1.33
CA GLY A 185 -13.87 4.61 1.67
C GLY A 185 -14.89 4.04 0.69
N ASP A 186 -16.17 4.15 1.02
CA ASP A 186 -17.26 3.61 0.22
C ASP A 186 -17.30 4.22 -1.18
N VAL A 187 -17.68 3.39 -2.15
CA VAL A 187 -17.75 3.71 -3.57
C VAL A 187 -19.10 3.26 -4.16
N PRO A 188 -19.60 3.91 -5.25
CA PRO A 188 -20.94 3.69 -5.77
C PRO A 188 -21.27 2.26 -6.21
N TRP A 189 -20.28 1.47 -6.53
CA TRP A 189 -20.43 0.10 -7.03
C TRP A 189 -20.32 -0.97 -5.94
N ARG A 190 -20.21 -0.57 -4.67
CA ARG A 190 -20.21 -1.47 -3.51
C ARG A 190 -21.32 -1.11 -2.54
N PRO A 191 -21.89 -2.06 -1.79
CA PRO A 191 -22.78 -1.75 -0.69
C PRO A 191 -22.12 -0.81 0.33
N ALA A 192 -22.87 0.18 0.80
CA ALA A 192 -22.41 1.13 1.80
C ALA A 192 -21.94 0.43 3.10
N GLY A 193 -20.91 0.97 3.74
CA GLY A 193 -20.33 0.44 4.98
C GLY A 193 -19.43 -0.80 4.80
N GLN A 194 -19.19 -1.27 3.58
CA GLN A 194 -18.24 -2.36 3.35
C GLN A 194 -16.79 -1.93 3.51
N VAL A 195 -16.46 -0.72 3.10
CA VAL A 195 -15.11 -0.18 3.21
C VAL A 195 -15.00 0.60 4.51
N LYS A 196 -14.37 0.00 5.52
CA LYS A 196 -14.15 0.69 6.80
C LYS A 196 -13.14 1.81 6.60
N SER A 197 -13.55 3.03 6.92
CA SER A 197 -12.67 4.20 6.95
C SER A 197 -11.57 4.00 7.99
N GLY A 198 -10.34 4.27 7.60
CA GLY A 198 -9.16 4.11 8.47
C GLY A 198 -8.61 2.67 8.51
N GLY A 199 -7.35 2.52 8.83
CA GLY A 199 -6.68 1.24 9.01
C GLY A 199 -6.06 0.66 7.74
N ARG A 200 -6.50 -0.53 7.29
CA ARG A 200 -5.79 -1.31 6.26
C ARG A 200 -6.15 -0.97 4.82
N GLY A 201 -7.30 -0.32 4.62
CA GLY A 201 -7.95 -0.29 3.31
C GLY A 201 -8.53 -1.65 2.90
N MET A 202 -9.46 -1.64 1.98
CA MET A 202 -10.02 -2.85 1.37
C MET A 202 -9.30 -3.15 0.06
N LEU A 203 -8.86 -4.39 -0.15
CA LEU A 203 -8.14 -4.78 -1.35
C LEU A 203 -8.94 -4.43 -2.62
N TRP A 204 -8.29 -3.76 -3.56
CA TRP A 204 -8.80 -3.50 -4.90
C TRP A 204 -8.90 -4.79 -5.71
N VAL A 205 -10.07 -5.05 -6.29
CA VAL A 205 -10.34 -6.26 -7.09
C VAL A 205 -11.00 -5.91 -8.42
N ASP A 206 -11.18 -6.88 -9.31
CA ASP A 206 -11.75 -6.70 -10.65
C ASP A 206 -13.12 -5.99 -10.65
N LEU A 207 -13.95 -6.22 -9.61
CA LEU A 207 -15.21 -5.50 -9.43
C LEU A 207 -15.00 -4.00 -9.33
N ASP A 208 -13.93 -3.56 -8.67
CA ASP A 208 -13.65 -2.14 -8.47
C ASP A 208 -13.16 -1.50 -9.77
N GLU A 209 -12.39 -2.23 -10.57
CA GLU A 209 -11.99 -1.76 -11.91
C GLU A 209 -13.21 -1.59 -12.82
N ALA A 210 -14.12 -2.56 -12.83
CA ALA A 210 -15.36 -2.50 -13.60
C ALA A 210 -16.28 -1.37 -13.11
N GLY A 211 -16.44 -1.23 -11.79
CA GLY A 211 -17.29 -0.21 -11.16
C GLY A 211 -16.78 1.21 -11.41
N LEU A 212 -15.48 1.45 -11.26
CA LEU A 212 -14.87 2.74 -11.55
C LEU A 212 -15.05 3.11 -13.04
N ARG A 213 -14.83 2.14 -13.92
CA ARG A 213 -15.02 2.34 -15.37
C ARG A 213 -16.46 2.71 -15.70
N TRP A 214 -17.43 2.00 -15.12
CA TRP A 214 -18.85 2.31 -15.28
C TRP A 214 -19.17 3.73 -14.80
N TYR A 215 -18.74 4.12 -13.61
CA TYR A 215 -18.93 5.46 -13.07
C TYR A 215 -18.39 6.56 -13.99
N LEU A 216 -17.13 6.41 -14.42
CA LEU A 216 -16.47 7.39 -15.28
C LEU A 216 -17.10 7.48 -16.67
N GLN A 217 -17.59 6.37 -17.21
CA GLN A 217 -18.32 6.39 -18.48
C GLN A 217 -19.70 7.07 -18.34
N ALA A 218 -20.41 6.83 -17.25
CA ALA A 218 -21.72 7.40 -16.99
C ALA A 218 -21.64 8.92 -16.80
N LYS A 219 -20.82 9.37 -15.86
CA LYS A 219 -20.73 10.77 -15.45
C LYS A 219 -19.84 11.61 -16.38
N TRP A 220 -18.64 11.13 -16.68
CA TRP A 220 -17.61 11.92 -17.36
C TRP A 220 -17.44 11.58 -18.84
N LYS A 221 -18.20 10.63 -19.37
CA LYS A 221 -18.06 10.08 -20.75
C LYS A 221 -16.63 9.58 -21.06
N PHE A 222 -15.85 9.32 -20.03
CA PHE A 222 -14.46 8.87 -20.15
C PHE A 222 -14.39 7.40 -20.60
N ARG A 223 -13.66 7.10 -21.68
CA ARG A 223 -13.68 5.76 -22.31
C ARG A 223 -12.31 5.11 -22.49
N SER A 224 -11.20 5.84 -22.27
CA SER A 224 -9.83 5.27 -22.41
C SER A 224 -9.44 4.41 -21.22
N GLU A 225 -9.37 3.10 -21.44
CA GLU A 225 -8.97 2.15 -20.39
C GLU A 225 -7.50 2.29 -19.97
N ASN A 226 -6.60 2.50 -20.94
CA ASN A 226 -5.16 2.63 -20.65
C ASN A 226 -4.85 3.92 -19.88
N ASP A 227 -5.49 5.03 -20.24
CA ASP A 227 -5.28 6.30 -19.56
C ASP A 227 -5.87 6.27 -18.15
N LEU A 228 -7.04 5.63 -17.99
CA LEU A 228 -7.64 5.40 -16.69
C LEU A 228 -6.71 4.56 -15.77
N ARG A 229 -6.16 3.46 -16.28
CA ARG A 229 -5.26 2.60 -15.50
C ARG A 229 -4.00 3.35 -15.05
N ASN A 230 -3.40 4.13 -15.95
CA ASN A 230 -2.23 4.94 -15.63
C ASN A 230 -2.56 6.03 -14.58
N ALA A 231 -3.68 6.72 -14.75
CA ALA A 231 -4.13 7.74 -13.80
C ALA A 231 -4.48 7.15 -12.43
N LEU A 232 -5.13 5.99 -12.40
CA LEU A 232 -5.48 5.29 -11.16
C LEU A 232 -4.23 4.88 -10.37
N GLU A 233 -3.21 4.33 -11.03
CA GLU A 233 -1.93 4.02 -10.39
C GLU A 233 -1.31 5.27 -9.75
N LEU A 234 -1.32 6.40 -10.47
CA LEU A 234 -0.81 7.68 -9.94
C LEU A 234 -1.64 8.18 -8.76
N ALA A 235 -2.97 8.15 -8.85
CA ALA A 235 -3.87 8.59 -7.79
C ALA A 235 -3.72 7.73 -6.53
N MET A 236 -3.64 6.42 -6.68
CA MET A 236 -3.42 5.50 -5.55
C MET A 236 -2.06 5.73 -4.88
N ARG A 237 -1.00 5.96 -5.67
CA ARG A 237 0.35 6.26 -5.15
C ARG A 237 0.42 7.64 -4.47
N ALA A 238 -0.34 8.61 -4.94
CA ALA A 238 -0.44 9.92 -4.26
C ALA A 238 -1.04 9.78 -2.85
N ASN A 239 -1.93 8.81 -2.64
CA ASN A 239 -2.55 8.47 -1.35
C ASN A 239 -1.91 7.21 -0.72
N ALA A 240 -0.60 7.03 -0.89
CA ALA A 240 0.09 5.89 -0.31
C ALA A 240 0.20 6.02 1.22
N PHE A 241 -0.06 4.93 1.91
CA PHE A 241 -0.02 4.86 3.37
C PHE A 241 0.57 3.56 3.86
N HIS A 242 0.99 3.53 5.12
CA HIS A 242 1.55 2.34 5.75
C HIS A 242 0.81 2.05 7.06
N PRO A 243 -0.12 1.08 7.09
CA PRO A 243 -1.03 0.89 8.23
C PRO A 243 -0.31 0.54 9.53
N VAL A 244 0.71 -0.32 9.49
CA VAL A 244 1.44 -0.70 10.70
C VAL A 244 2.27 0.47 11.26
N ARG A 245 2.87 1.31 10.39
CA ARG A 245 3.56 2.53 10.85
C ARG A 245 2.59 3.54 11.45
N ALA A 246 1.42 3.72 10.83
CA ALA A 246 0.39 4.59 11.36
C ALA A 246 -0.07 4.13 12.73
N TYR A 247 -0.33 2.82 12.91
CA TYR A 247 -0.65 2.21 14.18
C TYR A 247 0.44 2.47 15.23
N LEU A 248 1.69 2.09 14.95
CA LEU A 248 2.81 2.24 15.90
C LEU A 248 3.09 3.71 16.27
N ASN A 249 2.97 4.63 15.32
CA ASN A 249 3.18 6.06 15.57
C ASN A 249 2.02 6.72 16.33
N GLY A 250 0.82 6.15 16.27
CA GLY A 250 -0.35 6.59 17.04
C GLY A 250 -0.33 6.16 18.49
N LEU A 251 0.53 5.23 18.88
CA LEU A 251 0.62 4.74 20.26
C LEU A 251 1.37 5.71 21.16
N THR A 252 0.87 5.81 22.39
CA THR A 252 1.55 6.55 23.49
C THR A 252 1.73 5.62 24.68
N TRP A 253 2.97 5.41 25.10
CA TRP A 253 3.29 4.58 26.26
C TRP A 253 2.92 5.27 27.57
N ASP A 254 2.23 4.54 28.43
CA ASP A 254 1.78 5.03 29.75
C ASP A 254 2.90 5.06 30.82
N GLY A 255 4.11 4.59 30.48
CA GLY A 255 5.27 4.54 31.36
C GLY A 255 5.35 3.27 32.21
N THR A 256 4.35 2.37 32.14
CA THR A 256 4.36 1.12 32.89
C THR A 256 5.09 0.03 32.12
N PRO A 257 6.18 -0.55 32.66
CA PRO A 257 6.92 -1.62 31.97
C PRO A 257 6.09 -2.91 31.87
N ARG A 258 5.97 -3.45 30.66
CA ARG A 258 5.27 -4.71 30.33
C ARG A 258 6.03 -5.55 29.32
N LEU A 259 6.92 -4.92 28.57
CA LEU A 259 7.58 -5.51 27.41
C LEU A 259 8.46 -6.70 27.79
N ASP A 260 9.30 -6.56 28.82
CA ASP A 260 10.26 -7.59 29.20
C ASP A 260 9.60 -8.81 29.84
N THR A 261 8.45 -8.61 30.50
CA THR A 261 7.73 -9.66 31.19
C THR A 261 6.58 -10.26 30.41
N MET A 262 6.32 -9.77 29.20
CA MET A 262 5.18 -10.17 28.38
C MET A 262 5.02 -11.71 28.27
N LEU A 263 6.09 -12.45 27.98
CA LEU A 263 6.03 -13.91 27.88
C LEU A 263 5.93 -14.59 29.25
N ILE A 264 6.43 -13.95 30.30
CA ILE A 264 6.36 -14.43 31.69
C ILE A 264 4.92 -14.30 32.19
N ASP A 265 4.34 -13.11 32.07
CA ASP A 265 3.06 -12.77 32.64
C ASP A 265 1.90 -13.49 31.91
N TYR A 266 1.94 -13.55 30.56
CA TYR A 266 0.82 -14.09 29.76
C TYR A 266 0.98 -15.55 29.33
N LEU A 267 2.19 -16.10 29.30
CA LEU A 267 2.42 -17.48 28.86
C LEU A 267 3.19 -18.33 29.86
N GLY A 268 3.48 -17.79 31.07
CA GLY A 268 4.17 -18.52 32.14
C GLY A 268 5.57 -18.97 31.74
N ALA A 269 6.30 -18.14 30.98
CA ALA A 269 7.72 -18.35 30.73
C ALA A 269 8.52 -18.16 32.00
N GLU A 270 9.71 -18.80 32.09
CA GLU A 270 10.63 -18.60 33.20
C GLU A 270 11.14 -17.16 33.25
N ASP A 271 11.10 -16.54 34.41
CA ASP A 271 11.66 -15.22 34.63
C ASP A 271 13.20 -15.30 34.71
N SER A 272 13.84 -15.04 33.60
CA SER A 272 15.28 -15.02 33.43
C SER A 272 15.76 -13.79 32.67
N THR A 273 17.03 -13.43 32.82
CA THR A 273 17.68 -12.35 32.06
C THR A 273 17.56 -12.61 30.53
N TYR A 274 17.68 -13.89 30.14
CA TYR A 274 17.53 -14.31 28.75
C TYR A 274 16.09 -14.09 28.20
N THR A 275 15.07 -14.57 28.92
CA THR A 275 13.67 -14.43 28.52
C THR A 275 13.29 -12.95 28.33
N ARG A 276 13.65 -12.12 29.32
CA ARG A 276 13.40 -10.67 29.29
C ARG A 276 14.10 -10.00 28.10
N ALA A 277 15.40 -10.28 27.92
CA ALA A 277 16.17 -9.69 26.81
C ALA A 277 15.71 -10.17 25.44
N ALA A 278 15.45 -11.47 25.26
CA ALA A 278 14.97 -12.03 24.00
C ALA A 278 13.62 -11.44 23.59
N THR A 279 12.69 -11.32 24.56
CA THR A 279 11.37 -10.69 24.35
C THR A 279 11.51 -9.25 23.90
N ARG A 280 12.25 -8.41 24.65
CA ARG A 280 12.50 -7.00 24.33
C ARG A 280 13.12 -6.84 22.95
N LYS A 281 14.19 -7.56 22.67
CA LYS A 281 14.96 -7.43 21.43
C LYS A 281 14.16 -7.89 20.19
N TRP A 282 13.37 -8.95 20.33
CA TRP A 282 12.51 -9.41 19.24
C TRP A 282 11.40 -8.41 18.94
N MET A 283 10.77 -7.84 19.95
CA MET A 283 9.75 -6.80 19.78
C MET A 283 10.32 -5.53 19.15
N CYS A 284 11.49 -5.07 19.59
CA CYS A 284 12.20 -3.97 18.96
C CYS A 284 12.58 -4.29 17.51
N GLY A 285 12.95 -5.55 17.22
CA GLY A 285 13.19 -6.05 15.87
C GLY A 285 11.96 -5.96 14.97
N ALA A 286 10.78 -6.31 15.50
CA ALA A 286 9.51 -6.20 14.80
C ALA A 286 9.15 -4.74 14.49
N VAL A 287 9.37 -3.81 15.42
CA VAL A 287 9.22 -2.37 15.17
C VAL A 287 10.21 -1.91 14.10
N LYS A 288 11.49 -2.27 14.21
CA LYS A 288 12.53 -1.83 13.27
C LYS A 288 12.29 -2.32 11.85
N ARG A 289 11.82 -3.55 11.67
CA ARG A 289 11.47 -4.11 10.35
C ARG A 289 10.43 -3.27 9.62
N VAL A 290 9.46 -2.73 10.34
CA VAL A 290 8.42 -1.85 9.79
C VAL A 290 8.95 -0.43 9.56
N MET A 291 9.69 0.13 10.51
CA MET A 291 10.19 1.50 10.42
C MET A 291 11.33 1.64 9.38
N LEU A 292 12.18 0.61 9.26
CA LEU A 292 13.30 0.53 8.33
C LEU A 292 13.25 -0.78 7.53
N PRO A 293 12.39 -0.87 6.50
CA PRO A 293 12.24 -2.07 5.67
C PRO A 293 13.57 -2.57 5.10
N GLY A 294 13.78 -3.88 5.16
CA GLY A 294 15.01 -4.49 4.70
C GLY A 294 16.17 -4.43 5.69
N CYS A 295 15.97 -3.91 6.90
CA CYS A 295 17.01 -3.98 7.93
C CYS A 295 17.32 -5.43 8.27
N LYS A 296 18.56 -5.69 8.71
CA LYS A 296 18.98 -7.03 9.14
C LYS A 296 18.35 -7.38 10.48
N PHE A 297 17.49 -8.39 10.49
CA PHE A 297 16.93 -9.03 11.67
C PHE A 297 16.46 -10.44 11.28
N ASP A 298 17.24 -11.46 11.63
CA ASP A 298 17.02 -12.86 11.25
C ASP A 298 16.71 -13.77 12.45
N SER A 299 16.41 -13.17 13.62
CA SER A 299 16.05 -13.90 14.83
C SER A 299 14.56 -14.16 14.90
N ALA A 300 14.18 -15.36 15.33
CA ALA A 300 12.82 -15.77 15.60
C ALA A 300 12.72 -16.26 17.05
N ILE A 301 11.76 -15.74 17.81
CA ILE A 301 11.35 -16.36 19.08
C ILE A 301 10.66 -17.67 18.76
N VAL A 302 10.99 -18.74 19.48
CA VAL A 302 10.34 -20.05 19.36
C VAL A 302 9.73 -20.44 20.69
N LEU A 303 8.41 -20.47 20.77
CA LEU A 303 7.70 -20.89 21.97
C LEU A 303 7.58 -22.42 22.02
N VAL A 304 8.19 -22.98 23.06
CA VAL A 304 8.20 -24.42 23.32
C VAL A 304 7.24 -24.73 24.47
N GLY A 305 6.25 -25.58 24.25
CA GLY A 305 5.29 -25.91 25.31
C GLY A 305 4.11 -26.73 24.80
N LYS A 306 3.31 -27.26 25.71
CA LYS A 306 2.19 -28.16 25.41
C LYS A 306 1.18 -27.51 24.44
N GLN A 307 0.47 -28.35 23.71
CA GLN A 307 -0.66 -27.91 22.89
C GLN A 307 -1.75 -27.28 23.78
N GLY A 308 -2.39 -26.23 23.29
CA GLY A 308 -3.52 -25.59 23.97
C GLY A 308 -3.14 -24.44 24.93
N VAL A 309 -1.87 -24.20 25.22
CA VAL A 309 -1.43 -23.05 26.10
C VAL A 309 -1.64 -21.68 25.45
N GLY A 310 -1.97 -21.60 24.15
CA GLY A 310 -2.31 -20.35 23.48
C GLY A 310 -1.17 -19.71 22.68
N LYS A 311 -0.10 -20.43 22.31
CA LYS A 311 1.07 -19.91 21.56
C LYS A 311 0.71 -19.15 20.29
N SER A 312 -0.03 -19.78 19.36
CA SER A 312 -0.45 -19.16 18.11
C SER A 312 -1.47 -18.04 18.32
N SER A 313 -2.38 -18.22 19.31
CA SER A 313 -3.33 -17.17 19.69
C SER A 313 -2.62 -15.91 20.21
N PHE A 314 -1.56 -16.08 21.00
CA PHE A 314 -0.73 -14.99 21.47
C PHE A 314 -0.11 -14.22 20.29
N ALA A 315 0.52 -14.91 19.34
CA ALA A 315 1.10 -14.29 18.14
C ALA A 315 0.04 -13.58 17.30
N SER A 316 -1.13 -14.18 17.13
CA SER A 316 -2.25 -13.61 16.40
C SER A 316 -2.76 -12.29 17.03
N ILE A 317 -2.98 -12.27 18.35
CA ILE A 317 -3.40 -11.07 19.08
C ILE A 317 -2.30 -9.99 18.99
N LEU A 318 -1.04 -10.37 19.26
CA LEU A 318 0.11 -9.47 19.19
C LEU A 318 0.25 -8.80 17.83
N SER A 319 -0.05 -9.52 16.75
CA SER A 319 0.05 -9.00 15.37
C SER A 319 -0.98 -7.92 15.04
N LYS A 320 -1.99 -7.68 15.88
CA LYS A 320 -3.12 -6.75 15.59
C LYS A 320 -3.80 -7.07 14.26
N GLY A 321 -3.82 -8.40 13.92
CA GLY A 321 -4.41 -8.95 12.71
C GLY A 321 -3.53 -8.89 11.44
N TRP A 322 -2.27 -8.48 11.52
CA TRP A 322 -1.28 -8.67 10.45
C TRP A 322 -0.50 -9.98 10.67
N PHE A 323 -1.24 -11.07 10.79
CA PHE A 323 -0.76 -12.41 11.12
C PHE A 323 -0.86 -13.36 9.92
N ASN A 324 0.11 -14.24 9.79
CA ASN A 324 0.07 -15.36 8.85
C ASN A 324 0.53 -16.63 9.58
N ASP A 325 -0.36 -17.61 9.67
CA ASP A 325 -0.14 -18.95 10.19
C ASP A 325 -0.19 -20.03 9.10
N SER A 326 -0.27 -19.62 7.84
CA SER A 326 -0.30 -20.55 6.72
C SER A 326 1.07 -21.16 6.47
N GLU A 327 1.09 -22.41 6.01
CA GLU A 327 2.33 -23.07 5.58
C GLU A 327 2.99 -22.30 4.41
N ILE A 328 4.26 -21.93 4.59
CA ILE A 328 5.00 -21.13 3.62
C ILE A 328 5.88 -22.02 2.76
N ASN A 329 5.67 -22.00 1.46
CA ASN A 329 6.60 -22.59 0.50
C ASN A 329 7.88 -21.73 0.37
N MET A 330 8.89 -21.99 1.18
CA MET A 330 10.11 -21.18 1.26
C MET A 330 10.99 -21.24 0.01
N ASN A 331 10.72 -22.16 -0.91
CA ASN A 331 11.51 -22.37 -2.14
C ASN A 331 10.93 -21.67 -3.37
N GLY A 332 9.81 -21.00 -3.25
CA GLY A 332 9.09 -20.45 -4.38
C GLY A 332 8.68 -18.99 -4.25
N LYS A 333 8.27 -18.41 -5.37
CA LYS A 333 7.70 -17.06 -5.47
C LYS A 333 6.52 -16.88 -4.52
N ASP A 334 5.64 -17.86 -4.42
CA ASP A 334 4.41 -17.82 -3.61
C ASP A 334 4.74 -17.63 -2.13
N GLY A 335 5.84 -18.22 -1.65
CA GLY A 335 6.32 -18.02 -0.29
C GLY A 335 6.79 -16.58 -0.02
N TYR A 336 7.36 -15.90 -1.02
CA TYR A 336 7.74 -14.49 -0.87
C TYR A 336 6.51 -13.58 -0.94
N GLU A 337 5.55 -13.87 -1.82
CA GLU A 337 4.29 -13.14 -1.91
C GLU A 337 3.47 -13.25 -0.62
N SER A 338 3.48 -14.40 0.05
CA SER A 338 2.76 -14.61 1.33
C SER A 338 3.31 -13.80 2.51
N LEU A 339 4.51 -13.22 2.39
CA LEU A 339 5.07 -12.33 3.42
C LEU A 339 4.44 -10.93 3.39
N HIS A 340 3.90 -10.51 2.24
CA HIS A 340 3.35 -9.17 2.08
C HIS A 340 2.06 -8.98 2.89
N GLY A 341 1.94 -7.83 3.54
CA GLY A 341 0.79 -7.50 4.35
C GLY A 341 0.72 -8.25 5.69
N ASN A 342 1.77 -9.03 6.03
CA ASN A 342 1.88 -9.76 7.28
C ASN A 342 3.08 -9.26 8.11
N TRP A 343 2.84 -8.97 9.38
CA TRP A 343 3.86 -8.45 10.30
C TRP A 343 4.52 -9.55 11.10
N ILE A 344 3.71 -10.45 11.67
CA ILE A 344 4.17 -11.62 12.40
C ILE A 344 3.79 -12.86 11.61
N ILE A 345 4.78 -13.68 11.29
CA ILE A 345 4.61 -14.89 10.50
C ILE A 345 4.96 -16.08 11.39
N GLU A 346 3.99 -16.97 11.58
CA GLU A 346 4.18 -18.17 12.35
C GLU A 346 4.88 -19.25 11.53
N LEU A 347 5.93 -19.79 12.10
CA LEU A 347 6.57 -21.02 11.66
C LEU A 347 6.09 -22.13 12.59
N ALA A 348 4.95 -22.71 12.23
CA ALA A 348 4.34 -23.78 13.00
C ALA A 348 5.14 -25.08 12.88
N GLU A 349 5.07 -25.94 13.91
CA GLU A 349 5.61 -27.30 13.92
C GLU A 349 7.08 -27.41 13.44
N LEU A 350 7.95 -26.53 13.93
CA LEU A 350 9.38 -26.56 13.58
C LEU A 350 10.03 -27.92 13.77
N ALA A 351 9.52 -28.75 14.68
CA ALA A 351 9.99 -30.11 14.93
C ALA A 351 9.72 -31.10 13.78
N SER A 352 8.69 -30.86 12.97
CA SER A 352 8.32 -31.74 11.84
C SER A 352 9.24 -31.54 10.62
N MET A 353 10.02 -30.47 10.56
CA MET A 353 10.89 -30.11 9.44
C MET A 353 11.99 -31.15 9.24
N LYS A 354 12.19 -31.59 7.99
CA LYS A 354 13.31 -32.46 7.64
C LYS A 354 14.62 -31.72 7.72
N ARG A 355 15.74 -32.43 7.95
CA ARG A 355 17.10 -31.86 8.01
C ARG A 355 17.44 -31.08 6.72
N SER A 356 16.95 -31.52 5.55
CA SER A 356 17.11 -30.82 4.27
C SER A 356 16.44 -29.45 4.24
N ASP A 357 15.37 -29.26 5.01
CA ASP A 357 14.56 -28.04 4.98
C ASP A 357 15.13 -26.97 5.92
N VAL A 358 15.92 -27.39 6.91
CA VAL A 358 16.55 -26.48 7.91
C VAL A 358 17.44 -25.42 7.25
N GLU A 359 18.25 -25.79 6.26
CA GLU A 359 19.10 -24.84 5.53
C GLU A 359 18.26 -23.86 4.69
N THR A 360 17.18 -24.34 4.11
CA THR A 360 16.22 -23.50 3.38
C THR A 360 15.58 -22.47 4.33
N VAL A 361 15.12 -22.90 5.50
CA VAL A 361 14.55 -22.01 6.52
C VAL A 361 15.57 -20.98 6.98
N LYS A 362 16.79 -21.39 7.28
CA LYS A 362 17.87 -20.47 7.69
C LYS A 362 18.18 -19.43 6.62
N THR A 363 18.23 -19.84 5.35
CA THR A 363 18.43 -18.94 4.22
C THR A 363 17.25 -17.99 4.08
N PHE A 364 16.01 -18.52 4.18
CA PHE A 364 14.79 -17.75 4.10
C PHE A 364 14.71 -16.69 5.21
N LEU A 365 14.98 -17.03 6.47
CA LEU A 365 14.99 -16.10 7.60
C LEU A 365 16.02 -14.97 7.43
N SER A 366 17.16 -15.28 6.81
CA SER A 366 18.29 -14.35 6.73
C SER A 366 18.15 -13.28 5.67
N LYS A 367 17.17 -13.40 4.75
CA LYS A 367 16.94 -12.43 3.69
C LYS A 367 16.42 -11.11 4.24
N CYS A 368 16.91 -10.03 3.66
CA CYS A 368 16.44 -8.67 3.93
C CYS A 368 15.46 -8.18 2.87
N GLU A 369 15.52 -8.77 1.68
CA GLU A 369 14.70 -8.43 0.52
C GLU A 369 14.45 -9.66 -0.34
N ASP A 370 13.38 -9.64 -1.11
CA ASP A 370 12.99 -10.68 -2.05
C ASP A 370 12.76 -10.05 -3.43
N THR A 371 13.41 -10.62 -4.46
CA THR A 371 13.27 -10.14 -5.85
C THR A 371 12.50 -11.17 -6.65
N TYR A 372 11.32 -10.76 -7.13
CA TYR A 372 10.47 -11.60 -7.97
C TYR A 372 9.54 -10.73 -8.83
N ARG A 373 8.85 -11.35 -9.79
CA ARG A 373 7.82 -10.70 -10.58
C ARG A 373 6.46 -10.98 -9.96
N PRO A 374 5.72 -9.96 -9.44
CA PRO A 374 4.36 -10.12 -8.93
C PRO A 374 3.41 -10.72 -9.96
N ALA A 375 2.30 -11.31 -9.51
CA ALA A 375 1.33 -12.00 -10.39
C ALA A 375 0.83 -11.13 -11.54
N TYR A 376 0.62 -9.84 -11.32
CA TYR A 376 0.16 -8.87 -12.32
C TYR A 376 1.24 -7.87 -12.76
N GLY A 377 2.45 -8.01 -12.24
CA GLY A 377 3.57 -7.12 -12.56
C GLY A 377 4.15 -7.40 -13.96
N ARG A 378 4.45 -6.37 -14.72
CA ARG A 378 5.14 -6.48 -16.01
C ARG A 378 6.64 -6.73 -15.86
N ARG A 379 7.23 -6.35 -14.73
CA ARG A 379 8.68 -6.43 -14.44
C ARG A 379 8.92 -7.07 -13.09
N ALA A 380 10.12 -7.66 -12.89
CA ALA A 380 10.58 -8.04 -11.56
C ALA A 380 10.80 -6.78 -10.71
N ALA A 381 10.46 -6.88 -9.44
CA ALA A 381 10.66 -5.84 -8.45
C ALA A 381 11.33 -6.43 -7.21
N THR A 382 12.00 -5.60 -6.44
CA THR A 382 12.63 -5.97 -5.17
C THR A 382 11.81 -5.44 -4.02
N PHE A 383 11.38 -6.34 -3.15
CA PHE A 383 10.54 -6.05 -1.99
C PHE A 383 11.36 -6.19 -0.72
N LYS A 384 11.47 -5.12 0.03
CA LYS A 384 12.17 -5.11 1.32
C LYS A 384 11.29 -5.73 2.39
N ARG A 385 11.84 -6.72 3.12
CA ARG A 385 11.08 -7.41 4.16
C ARG A 385 10.73 -6.51 5.33
N GLN A 386 9.49 -6.62 5.78
CA GLN A 386 8.93 -5.85 6.89
C GLN A 386 8.38 -6.76 7.99
N CYS A 387 8.37 -8.07 7.78
CA CYS A 387 7.89 -9.08 8.72
C CYS A 387 8.98 -9.54 9.67
N VAL A 388 8.53 -10.14 10.78
CA VAL A 388 9.33 -10.96 11.69
C VAL A 388 8.74 -12.36 11.80
N PHE A 389 9.59 -13.32 12.21
CA PHE A 389 9.20 -14.71 12.33
C PHE A 389 9.03 -15.10 13.80
N PHE A 390 8.03 -15.97 14.03
CA PHE A 390 7.63 -16.45 15.33
C PHE A 390 7.41 -17.96 15.23
N GLY A 391 8.14 -18.75 15.99
CA GLY A 391 8.07 -20.20 15.95
C GLY A 391 7.20 -20.76 17.06
N THR A 392 6.50 -21.86 16.76
CA THR A 392 5.80 -22.65 17.78
C THR A 392 6.14 -24.14 17.64
N THR A 393 6.29 -24.81 18.75
CA THR A 393 6.48 -26.26 18.79
C THR A 393 5.94 -26.84 20.10
N ASN A 394 5.52 -28.12 20.05
CA ASN A 394 5.12 -28.89 21.22
C ASN A 394 6.24 -29.81 21.71
N GLU A 395 7.27 -30.00 20.88
CA GLU A 395 8.41 -30.87 21.19
C GLU A 395 9.52 -30.08 21.88
N GLU A 396 10.13 -30.69 22.89
CA GLU A 396 11.22 -30.07 23.60
C GLU A 396 12.51 -30.02 22.79
N GLU A 397 12.80 -31.09 22.04
CA GLU A 397 13.93 -31.19 21.13
C GLU A 397 13.47 -31.02 19.69
N PHE A 398 13.78 -29.88 19.07
CA PHE A 398 13.35 -29.57 17.69
C PHE A 398 14.48 -29.07 16.80
N LEU A 399 15.65 -28.70 17.35
CA LEU A 399 16.78 -28.21 16.58
C LEU A 399 17.64 -29.39 16.10
N ARG A 400 17.55 -29.72 14.81
CA ARG A 400 18.22 -30.88 14.20
C ARG A 400 19.60 -30.59 13.65
N ASP A 401 20.04 -29.34 13.63
CA ASP A 401 21.36 -28.94 13.14
C ASP A 401 22.08 -28.17 14.24
N ARG A 402 23.39 -28.43 14.38
CA ARG A 402 24.24 -27.74 15.35
C ARG A 402 24.73 -26.38 14.88
N THR A 403 24.63 -26.09 13.59
CA THR A 403 25.12 -24.86 13.00
C THR A 403 23.99 -23.88 12.70
N GLY A 404 24.22 -22.58 12.88
CA GLY A 404 23.25 -21.56 12.49
C GLY A 404 22.04 -21.38 13.42
N ASN A 405 21.98 -22.05 14.56
CA ASN A 405 20.89 -21.95 15.53
C ASN A 405 20.78 -20.57 16.19
N ARG A 406 21.74 -19.67 15.98
CA ARG A 406 21.71 -18.28 16.47
C ARG A 406 20.43 -17.50 16.10
N ARG A 407 19.68 -17.98 15.10
CA ARG A 407 18.42 -17.38 14.65
C ARG A 407 17.24 -17.75 15.52
N TYR A 408 17.33 -18.88 16.23
CA TYR A 408 16.25 -19.36 17.07
C TYR A 408 16.49 -18.95 18.52
N TRP A 409 15.50 -18.32 19.10
CA TRP A 409 15.47 -17.94 20.51
C TRP A 409 14.39 -18.75 21.22
N PRO A 410 14.71 -19.99 21.65
CA PRO A 410 13.74 -20.87 22.26
C PRO A 410 13.39 -20.41 23.67
N ILE A 411 12.10 -20.30 23.97
CA ILE A 411 11.55 -19.94 25.27
C ILE A 411 10.47 -20.95 25.63
N THR A 412 10.64 -21.61 26.80
CA THR A 412 9.62 -22.53 27.30
C THR A 412 8.47 -21.77 27.90
N VAL A 413 7.24 -22.19 27.57
CA VAL A 413 6.00 -21.62 28.09
C VAL A 413 5.13 -22.72 28.69
N SER A 414 4.53 -22.45 29.85
CA SER A 414 3.74 -23.42 30.60
C SER A 414 2.41 -22.89 31.12
N GLY A 415 2.20 -21.58 31.02
CA GLY A 415 0.97 -20.89 31.42
C GLY A 415 -0.15 -21.04 30.43
N GLN A 416 -1.35 -20.66 30.84
CA GLN A 416 -2.54 -20.56 29.98
C GLN A 416 -2.75 -19.10 29.64
N LEU A 417 -2.87 -18.77 28.33
CA LEU A 417 -3.12 -17.40 27.86
C LEU A 417 -4.49 -16.90 28.31
N ASP A 418 -4.50 -15.83 29.10
CA ASP A 418 -5.69 -14.98 29.25
C ASP A 418 -5.77 -14.02 28.05
N ARG A 419 -6.70 -14.32 27.14
CA ARG A 419 -6.84 -13.57 25.89
C ARG A 419 -7.34 -12.16 26.10
N GLU A 420 -8.32 -11.96 27.00
CA GLU A 420 -8.96 -10.67 27.22
C GLU A 420 -7.98 -9.70 27.89
N GLU A 421 -7.26 -10.18 28.90
CA GLU A 421 -6.25 -9.38 29.58
C GLU A 421 -5.10 -9.02 28.63
N PHE A 422 -4.62 -9.99 27.83
CA PHE A 422 -3.53 -9.73 26.89
C PHE A 422 -3.95 -8.73 25.80
N GLU A 423 -5.14 -8.90 25.21
CA GLU A 423 -5.68 -8.00 24.17
C GLU A 423 -5.81 -6.55 24.67
N ALA A 424 -6.21 -6.37 25.94
CA ALA A 424 -6.31 -5.06 26.57
C ALA A 424 -4.94 -4.36 26.77
N ASN A 425 -3.84 -5.12 26.88
CA ASN A 425 -2.50 -4.59 27.15
C ASN A 425 -1.58 -4.53 25.89
N VAL A 426 -1.92 -5.17 24.79
CA VAL A 426 -1.07 -5.27 23.58
C VAL A 426 -0.64 -3.90 23.06
N ASP A 427 -1.53 -2.91 23.05
CA ASP A 427 -1.21 -1.57 22.54
C ASP A 427 -0.14 -0.88 23.42
N GLN A 428 -0.18 -1.08 24.74
CA GLN A 428 0.83 -0.54 25.65
C GLN A 428 2.18 -1.28 25.54
N ILE A 429 2.15 -2.59 25.30
CA ILE A 429 3.36 -3.38 25.03
C ILE A 429 4.03 -2.89 23.74
N TRP A 430 3.27 -2.65 22.66
CA TRP A 430 3.82 -2.06 21.44
C TRP A 430 4.29 -0.62 21.64
N ALA A 431 3.58 0.18 22.43
CA ALA A 431 4.01 1.54 22.75
C ALA A 431 5.38 1.55 23.47
N GLU A 432 5.58 0.64 24.43
CA GLU A 432 6.87 0.44 25.11
C GLU A 432 7.95 -0.03 24.11
N ALA A 433 7.65 -0.98 23.22
CA ALA A 433 8.57 -1.45 22.18
C ALA A 433 9.01 -0.33 21.23
N VAL A 434 8.09 0.58 20.86
CA VAL A 434 8.41 1.78 20.06
C VAL A 434 9.32 2.72 20.84
N ALA A 435 9.08 2.94 22.14
CA ALA A 435 9.92 3.76 22.98
C ALA A 435 11.33 3.17 23.11
N ALA A 436 11.44 1.86 23.35
CA ALA A 436 12.72 1.14 23.40
C ALA A 436 13.47 1.22 22.06
N TYR A 437 12.79 1.00 20.93
CA TYR A 437 13.38 1.17 19.60
C TYR A 437 13.91 2.59 19.37
N ARG A 438 13.14 3.61 19.75
CA ARG A 438 13.54 5.03 19.58
C ARG A 438 14.71 5.42 20.49
N SER A 439 14.87 4.76 21.64
CA SER A 439 16.04 4.95 22.50
C SER A 439 17.31 4.25 22.01
N GLY A 440 17.24 3.51 20.90
CA GLY A 440 18.39 2.85 20.29
C GLY A 440 18.70 1.45 20.84
N GLU A 441 17.68 0.73 21.34
CA GLU A 441 17.83 -0.65 21.82
C GLU A 441 18.55 -1.54 20.82
N SER A 442 19.56 -2.29 21.29
CA SER A 442 20.26 -3.29 20.48
C SER A 442 19.34 -4.48 20.16
N LEU A 443 19.39 -4.97 18.93
CA LEU A 443 18.57 -6.12 18.49
C LEU A 443 19.24 -7.49 18.72
N TRP A 444 20.43 -7.51 19.29
CA TRP A 444 21.24 -8.73 19.41
C TRP A 444 21.44 -9.11 20.87
N LEU A 445 21.63 -10.40 21.13
CA LEU A 445 22.08 -10.91 22.41
C LEU A 445 23.61 -10.65 22.52
N ASP A 446 23.97 -9.43 22.89
CA ASP A 446 25.32 -8.87 22.73
C ASP A 446 26.22 -8.98 23.95
N THR A 447 25.70 -9.36 25.12
CA THR A 447 26.51 -9.65 26.29
C THR A 447 26.88 -11.12 26.35
N ASP A 448 28.03 -11.44 26.98
CA ASP A 448 28.51 -12.83 27.11
C ASP A 448 27.53 -13.67 27.94
N GLU A 449 26.95 -13.07 29.01
CA GLU A 449 25.91 -13.70 29.83
C GLU A 449 24.67 -14.11 29.01
N LEU A 450 24.19 -13.22 28.16
CA LEU A 450 23.03 -13.52 27.30
C LEU A 450 23.36 -14.58 26.26
N ARG A 451 24.57 -14.57 25.69
CA ARG A 451 25.01 -15.59 24.72
C ARG A 451 25.14 -16.95 25.38
N GLU A 452 25.66 -17.03 26.63
CA GLU A 452 25.75 -18.25 27.37
C GLU A 452 24.36 -18.81 27.74
N ALA A 453 23.47 -17.99 28.28
CA ALA A 453 22.10 -18.39 28.60
C ALA A 453 21.31 -18.84 27.33
N TRP A 454 21.45 -18.13 26.21
CA TRP A 454 20.93 -18.56 24.92
C TRP A 454 21.54 -19.90 24.50
N GLY A 455 22.87 -20.08 24.60
CA GLY A 455 23.58 -21.31 24.27
C GLY A 455 23.07 -22.52 25.04
N GLN A 456 22.84 -22.35 26.34
CA GLN A 456 22.24 -23.38 27.20
C GLN A 456 20.81 -23.72 26.74
N SER A 457 19.99 -22.71 26.44
CA SER A 457 18.63 -22.91 25.94
C SER A 457 18.61 -23.66 24.61
N VAL A 458 19.52 -23.34 23.69
CA VAL A 458 19.63 -24.02 22.38
C VAL A 458 20.14 -25.45 22.56
N ALA A 459 21.15 -25.68 23.41
CA ALA A 459 21.69 -27.01 23.65
C ALA A 459 20.61 -27.96 24.22
N ALA A 460 19.80 -27.48 25.15
CA ALA A 460 18.67 -28.24 25.71
C ALA A 460 17.55 -28.56 24.66
N ARG A 461 17.56 -27.92 23.49
CA ARG A 461 16.57 -28.08 22.43
C ARG A 461 17.12 -28.77 21.17
N THR A 462 18.41 -29.13 21.20
CA THR A 462 19.08 -29.80 20.08
C THR A 462 18.84 -31.29 20.17
N VAL A 463 18.28 -31.87 19.10
CA VAL A 463 18.08 -33.32 19.00
C VAL A 463 19.44 -34.01 19.09
N GLN A 464 19.59 -34.90 20.06
CA GLN A 464 20.79 -35.71 20.18
C GLN A 464 20.74 -36.87 19.18
N ASP A 465 21.82 -37.05 18.44
CA ASP A 465 21.98 -38.23 17.57
C ASP A 465 22.36 -39.42 18.46
N GLU A 466 21.51 -40.42 18.51
CA GLU A 466 21.75 -41.64 19.32
C GLU A 466 23.09 -42.31 18.98
N LEU A 467 23.53 -42.16 17.73
CA LEU A 467 24.82 -42.71 17.29
C LEU A 467 26.02 -41.88 17.75
N GLU A 468 25.78 -40.60 18.12
CA GLU A 468 26.89 -39.70 18.46
C GLU A 468 27.60 -40.14 19.74
N GLY A 469 26.87 -40.50 20.80
CA GLY A 469 27.46 -41.03 22.01
C GLY A 469 28.23 -42.32 21.74
N MET A 470 27.74 -43.17 20.87
CA MET A 470 28.45 -44.38 20.44
C MET A 470 29.74 -44.06 19.66
N VAL A 471 29.66 -43.06 18.78
CA VAL A 471 30.83 -42.60 18.01
C VAL A 471 31.86 -41.92 18.91
N GLU A 472 31.44 -41.09 19.86
CA GLU A 472 32.31 -40.44 20.85
C GLU A 472 32.99 -41.50 21.74
N GLU A 473 32.20 -42.47 22.29
CA GLU A 473 32.77 -43.58 23.06
C GLU A 473 33.76 -44.38 22.25
N TYR A 474 33.43 -44.62 20.95
CA TYR A 474 34.35 -45.31 20.05
C TYR A 474 35.63 -44.50 19.76
N LEU A 475 35.54 -43.19 19.58
CA LEU A 475 36.70 -42.33 19.32
C LEU A 475 37.53 -42.04 20.54
N ASP A 476 36.92 -41.99 21.73
CA ASP A 476 37.61 -41.75 22.99
C ASP A 476 38.23 -43.02 23.63
N ARG A 477 37.88 -44.21 23.05
CA ARG A 477 38.47 -45.47 23.51
C ARG A 477 40.00 -45.41 23.31
N LEU A 478 40.69 -45.56 24.44
CA LEU A 478 42.16 -45.59 24.42
C LEU A 478 42.66 -46.82 23.69
N LEU A 479 43.62 -46.62 22.79
CA LEU A 479 44.24 -47.69 22.04
C LEU A 479 45.48 -48.21 22.76
N PRO A 480 45.82 -49.53 22.62
CA PRO A 480 47.08 -50.09 23.07
C PRO A 480 48.28 -49.37 22.46
N GLU A 481 49.36 -49.25 23.19
CA GLU A 481 50.63 -48.64 22.71
C GLU A 481 51.14 -49.30 21.43
N ASN A 482 50.97 -50.61 21.27
CA ASN A 482 51.36 -51.42 20.14
C ASN A 482 50.25 -51.54 19.05
N TRP A 483 49.30 -50.62 18.99
CA TRP A 483 48.15 -50.68 18.06
C TRP A 483 48.55 -50.88 16.59
N GLU A 484 49.64 -50.28 16.18
CA GLU A 484 50.12 -50.35 14.80
C GLU A 484 50.75 -51.71 14.44
N GLU A 485 51.17 -52.45 15.45
CA GLU A 485 51.79 -53.79 15.32
C GLU A 485 50.74 -54.90 15.37
N LEU A 486 49.46 -54.59 15.76
CA LEU A 486 48.39 -55.58 15.83
C LEU A 486 47.88 -55.96 14.45
N THR A 487 47.56 -57.25 14.27
CA THR A 487 46.92 -57.78 13.09
C THR A 487 45.51 -57.15 12.90
N PRO A 488 44.96 -57.11 11.70
CA PRO A 488 43.61 -56.61 11.48
C PRO A 488 42.53 -57.34 12.31
N GLU A 489 42.70 -58.63 12.57
CA GLU A 489 41.82 -59.44 13.42
C GLU A 489 41.92 -59.04 14.86
N ALA A 490 43.17 -58.89 15.40
CA ALA A 490 43.39 -58.47 16.77
C ALA A 490 42.88 -57.00 17.04
N ARG A 491 42.96 -56.11 16.04
CA ARG A 491 42.35 -54.76 16.12
C ARG A 491 40.83 -54.83 16.18
N ARG A 492 40.20 -55.72 15.38
CA ARG A 492 38.76 -55.89 15.36
C ARG A 492 38.29 -56.47 16.69
N ASP A 493 38.94 -57.47 17.24
CA ASP A 493 38.60 -58.11 18.50
C ASP A 493 38.74 -57.11 19.67
N PHE A 494 39.79 -56.24 19.65
CA PHE A 494 39.94 -55.18 20.62
C PHE A 494 38.77 -54.15 20.52
N ILE A 495 38.39 -53.74 19.31
CA ILE A 495 37.29 -52.80 19.10
C ILE A 495 35.97 -53.40 19.58
N ASN A 496 35.72 -54.67 19.32
CA ASN A 496 34.50 -55.37 19.70
C ASN A 496 34.46 -55.72 21.21
N GLY A 497 35.55 -55.52 21.95
CA GLY A 497 35.62 -55.88 23.34
C GLY A 497 35.95 -57.32 23.63
N ASP A 498 36.27 -58.11 22.56
CA ASP A 498 36.55 -59.53 22.62
C ASP A 498 38.00 -59.84 23.00
N ALA A 499 38.90 -58.80 22.98
CA ALA A 499 40.31 -58.96 23.26
C ALA A 499 40.55 -58.91 24.76
N VAL A 500 41.39 -59.87 25.27
CA VAL A 500 41.89 -59.85 26.64
C VAL A 500 42.84 -58.68 26.85
N THR A 501 42.42 -57.66 27.55
CA THR A 501 43.15 -56.40 27.79
C THR A 501 43.95 -56.37 29.08
N GLU A 502 44.00 -57.48 29.82
CA GLU A 502 44.76 -57.57 31.08
C GLU A 502 46.25 -57.31 30.83
N GLY A 503 46.76 -56.21 31.36
CA GLY A 503 48.18 -55.82 31.29
C GLY A 503 48.60 -54.96 30.09
N ILE A 504 47.69 -54.59 29.18
CA ILE A 504 48.03 -53.69 28.05
C ILE A 504 47.83 -52.25 28.47
N LYS A 505 48.90 -51.44 28.37
CA LYS A 505 48.78 -49.97 28.55
C LYS A 505 48.07 -49.34 27.38
N CYS A 506 46.93 -48.72 27.61
CA CYS A 506 46.20 -47.96 26.62
C CYS A 506 46.37 -46.46 26.91
N THR A 507 47.08 -45.73 26.12
CA THR A 507 47.49 -44.33 26.37
C THR A 507 47.22 -43.39 25.21
N ARG A 508 46.86 -43.88 24.01
CA ARG A 508 46.71 -43.11 22.81
C ARG A 508 45.24 -42.94 22.45
N LYS A 509 44.80 -41.69 22.25
CA LYS A 509 43.51 -41.44 21.59
C LYS A 509 43.63 -41.65 20.07
N ARG A 510 42.55 -42.10 19.48
CA ARG A 510 42.42 -42.26 18.02
C ARG A 510 42.61 -41.01 17.20
#